data_c4bab0bec2cdef968054e9f12dfe7ded
#
_entry.id   c4bab0bec2cdef968054e9f12dfe7ded
#
_cell.length_a   1.000
_cell.length_b   1.000
_cell.length_c   1.000
_cell.angle_alpha   90.00
_cell.angle_beta   90.00
_cell.angle_gamma   90.00
#
_symmetry.space_group_name_H-M   'P 1'
#
loop_
_entity.id
_entity.type
_entity.pdbx_description
1 polymer ?
#
loop_
_entity_poly.entity_id
_entity_poly.type
_entity_poly.pdbx_seq_one_letter_code
_entity_poly.pdbx_strand_id
1 'polypeptide(L)'
;KTPGGNIYHSGDSHFSIYFAKHGKDYDVDVAFGSFGENPIGMQDKMTSIDVLRMAENLQCKVVVPIHWDVWTNFQADCDEIKVLYDFKKDRNEYKFHPFFWQVGGKYTYPADKDKIYYHHRRGFEDCFEAPQNIPFRSCL
;
A
#
# COMPACT_ATOMS: atom_id res chain seq x y z
N LYS A 1 -0.07 9.93 -15.96
CA LYS A 1 1.19 10.67 -15.87
C LYS A 1 0.94 12.05 -15.28
N THR A 2 1.78 12.45 -14.35
CA THR A 2 1.72 13.80 -13.74
C THR A 2 3.11 14.45 -13.82
N PRO A 3 3.22 15.81 -13.73
CA PRO A 3 4.51 16.47 -13.71
C PRO A 3 5.44 16.03 -12.56
N GLY A 4 4.86 15.57 -11.46
CA GLY A 4 5.61 15.11 -10.27
C GLY A 4 6.01 13.63 -10.28
N GLY A 5 5.46 12.84 -11.20
CA GLY A 5 5.71 11.39 -11.28
C GLY A 5 4.53 10.63 -11.86
N ASN A 6 4.74 9.35 -12.12
CA ASN A 6 3.74 8.46 -12.70
C ASN A 6 3.13 7.57 -11.60
N ILE A 7 1.82 7.56 -11.53
CA ILE A 7 1.06 6.78 -10.55
C ILE A 7 0.40 5.60 -11.26
N TYR A 8 0.52 4.43 -10.66
CA TYR A 8 -0.21 3.22 -11.01
C TYR A 8 -1.21 2.89 -9.90
N HIS A 9 -2.41 2.46 -10.25
CA HIS A 9 -3.42 2.01 -9.31
C HIS A 9 -3.99 0.68 -9.79
N SER A 10 -3.88 -0.37 -8.95
CA SER A 10 -4.33 -1.71 -9.32
C SER A 10 -5.86 -1.83 -9.41
N GLY A 11 -6.60 -0.91 -8.81
CA GLY A 11 -8.01 -1.14 -8.51
C GLY A 11 -8.16 -2.27 -7.49
N ASP A 12 -9.33 -2.85 -7.40
CA ASP A 12 -9.61 -4.07 -6.66
C ASP A 12 -9.15 -5.25 -7.51
N SER A 13 -7.90 -5.66 -7.31
CA SER A 13 -7.25 -6.66 -8.16
C SER A 13 -6.38 -7.60 -7.34
N HIS A 14 -6.50 -8.88 -7.60
CA HIS A 14 -5.50 -9.86 -7.20
C HIS A 14 -4.23 -9.74 -8.05
N PHE A 15 -3.19 -10.50 -7.71
CA PHE A 15 -1.95 -10.51 -8.49
C PHE A 15 -2.17 -10.96 -9.94
N SER A 16 -1.56 -10.23 -10.87
CA SER A 16 -1.60 -10.54 -12.30
C SER A 16 -0.20 -10.45 -12.92
N ILE A 17 0.09 -11.37 -13.83
CA ILE A 17 1.31 -11.33 -14.65
C ILE A 17 1.39 -10.08 -15.55
N TYR A 18 0.26 -9.42 -15.80
CA TYR A 18 0.22 -8.17 -16.56
C TYR A 18 0.95 -7.02 -15.87
N PHE A 19 1.17 -7.08 -14.56
CA PHE A 19 2.01 -6.11 -13.87
C PHE A 19 3.42 -6.05 -14.47
N ALA A 20 3.99 -7.20 -14.86
CA ALA A 20 5.30 -7.24 -15.51
C ALA A 20 5.28 -6.61 -16.91
N LYS A 21 4.18 -6.75 -17.65
CA LYS A 21 4.00 -6.07 -18.92
C LYS A 21 3.89 -4.56 -18.71
N HIS A 22 3.08 -4.13 -17.77
CA HIS A 22 2.90 -2.72 -17.47
C HIS A 22 4.21 -2.07 -16.99
N GLY A 23 5.01 -2.75 -16.18
CA GLY A 23 6.32 -2.26 -15.76
C GLY A 23 7.35 -2.11 -16.89
N LYS A 24 7.18 -2.84 -18.00
CA LYS A 24 7.96 -2.66 -19.22
C LYS A 24 7.45 -1.52 -20.09
N ASP A 25 6.12 -1.35 -20.15
CA ASP A 25 5.48 -0.39 -21.04
C ASP A 25 5.42 1.03 -20.43
N TYR A 26 5.49 1.13 -19.09
CA TYR A 26 5.31 2.38 -18.37
C TYR A 26 6.36 2.56 -17.28
N ASP A 27 6.83 3.79 -17.16
CA ASP A 27 7.60 4.24 -16.00
C ASP A 27 6.64 4.44 -14.83
N VAL A 28 6.78 3.67 -13.76
CA VAL A 28 5.93 3.77 -12.58
C VAL A 28 6.75 4.27 -11.40
N ASP A 29 6.36 5.40 -10.83
CA ASP A 29 7.02 5.93 -9.63
C ASP A 29 6.35 5.42 -8.36
N VAL A 30 5.02 5.55 -8.27
CA VAL A 30 4.24 5.12 -7.10
C VAL A 30 3.15 4.16 -7.56
N ALA A 31 3.08 2.99 -6.94
CA ALA A 31 2.06 1.98 -7.22
C ALA A 31 1.16 1.77 -6.00
N PHE A 32 -0.16 1.91 -6.18
CA PHE A 32 -1.16 1.52 -5.21
C PHE A 32 -1.61 0.10 -5.48
N GLY A 33 -1.51 -0.77 -4.47
CA GLY A 33 -1.89 -2.17 -4.56
C GLY A 33 -2.99 -2.56 -3.58
N SER A 34 -4.09 -3.13 -4.10
CA SER A 34 -5.16 -3.66 -3.26
C SER A 34 -4.60 -4.80 -2.41
N PHE A 35 -4.69 -4.67 -1.09
CA PHE A 35 -4.14 -5.61 -0.11
C PHE A 35 -5.20 -5.96 0.93
N GLY A 36 -5.23 -7.19 1.37
CA GLY A 36 -6.07 -7.61 2.47
C GLY A 36 -6.64 -9.01 2.32
N GLU A 37 -7.51 -9.37 3.25
CA GLU A 37 -8.25 -10.63 3.18
C GLU A 37 -9.38 -10.56 2.15
N ASN A 38 -9.64 -11.68 1.52
CA ASN A 38 -10.71 -11.83 0.55
C ASN A 38 -11.90 -12.57 1.17
N PRO A 39 -13.13 -12.06 1.03
CA PRO A 39 -14.33 -12.84 1.34
C PRO A 39 -14.40 -14.12 0.51
N ILE A 40 -15.09 -15.12 1.02
CA ILE A 40 -15.30 -16.38 0.29
C ILE A 40 -15.98 -16.07 -1.05
N GLY A 41 -15.35 -16.53 -2.14
CA GLY A 41 -15.88 -16.37 -3.51
C GLY A 41 -15.50 -15.04 -4.18
N MET A 42 -14.81 -14.14 -3.51
CA MET A 42 -14.26 -12.92 -4.11
C MET A 42 -12.73 -12.93 -3.99
N GLN A 43 -12.05 -12.61 -5.08
CA GLN A 43 -10.59 -12.47 -5.11
C GLN A 43 -10.24 -11.12 -5.71
N ASP A 44 -10.37 -10.08 -4.92
CA ASP A 44 -10.17 -8.69 -5.31
C ASP A 44 -8.97 -8.02 -4.63
N LYS A 45 -8.26 -8.77 -3.78
CA LYS A 45 -7.10 -8.24 -3.06
C LYS A 45 -5.90 -9.17 -3.17
N MET A 46 -4.73 -8.58 -3.10
CA MET A 46 -3.45 -9.27 -3.07
C MET A 46 -3.07 -9.67 -1.64
N THR A 47 -2.33 -10.75 -1.52
CA THR A 47 -1.61 -11.09 -0.30
C THR A 47 -0.40 -10.16 -0.11
N SER A 48 0.19 -10.16 1.08
CA SER A 48 1.40 -9.39 1.39
C SER A 48 2.55 -9.68 0.42
N ILE A 49 2.78 -10.93 0.08
CA ILE A 49 3.81 -11.32 -0.90
C ILE A 49 3.44 -10.86 -2.32
N ASP A 50 2.17 -10.87 -2.68
CA ASP A 50 1.72 -10.45 -4.00
C ASP A 50 1.86 -8.94 -4.20
N VAL A 51 1.67 -8.14 -3.16
CA VAL A 51 1.95 -6.69 -3.20
C VAL A 51 3.43 -6.43 -3.51
N LEU A 52 4.35 -7.16 -2.87
CA LEU A 52 5.78 -7.03 -3.16
C LEU A 52 6.12 -7.51 -4.58
N ARG A 53 5.53 -8.60 -5.04
CA ARG A 53 5.70 -9.09 -6.43
C ARG A 53 5.13 -8.11 -7.45
N MET A 54 4.01 -7.47 -7.16
CA MET A 54 3.44 -6.41 -8.00
C MET A 54 4.43 -5.25 -8.13
N ALA A 55 4.98 -4.78 -7.00
CA ALA A 55 5.95 -3.68 -6.99
C ALA A 55 7.22 -4.00 -7.80
N GLU A 56 7.76 -5.20 -7.63
CA GLU A 56 8.90 -5.69 -8.38
C GLU A 56 8.60 -5.76 -9.89
N ASN A 57 7.44 -6.32 -10.25
CA ASN A 57 7.02 -6.46 -11.65
C ASN A 57 6.73 -5.11 -12.32
N LEU A 58 6.14 -4.17 -11.60
CA LEU A 58 5.92 -2.80 -12.08
C LEU A 58 7.20 -1.97 -12.12
N GLN A 59 8.27 -2.44 -11.48
CA GLN A 59 9.53 -1.71 -11.32
C GLN A 59 9.31 -0.32 -10.70
N CYS A 60 8.30 -0.19 -9.84
CA CYS A 60 7.98 1.07 -9.18
C CYS A 60 9.05 1.44 -8.14
N LYS A 61 9.03 2.68 -7.67
CA LYS A 61 9.95 3.17 -6.63
C LYS A 61 9.32 3.07 -5.24
N VAL A 62 8.01 3.26 -5.18
CA VAL A 62 7.24 3.19 -3.94
C VAL A 62 5.98 2.36 -4.17
N VAL A 63 5.69 1.43 -3.27
CA VAL A 63 4.42 0.69 -3.25
C VAL A 63 3.60 1.06 -2.02
N VAL A 64 2.33 1.35 -2.23
CA VAL A 64 1.38 1.74 -1.20
C VAL A 64 0.28 0.69 -1.12
N PRO A 65 0.22 -0.12 -0.06
CA PRO A 65 -0.92 -1.01 0.15
C PRO A 65 -2.17 -0.18 0.48
N ILE A 66 -3.28 -0.54 -0.16
CA ILE A 66 -4.59 0.08 0.04
C ILE A 66 -5.65 -0.99 0.29
N HIS A 67 -6.82 -0.60 0.80
CA HIS A 67 -7.98 -1.47 1.08
C HIS A 67 -7.79 -2.46 2.24
N TRP A 68 -6.70 -2.39 2.97
CA TRP A 68 -6.40 -3.30 4.08
C TRP A 68 -7.21 -3.01 5.35
N ASP A 69 -7.79 -1.82 5.46
CA ASP A 69 -8.53 -1.34 6.63
C ASP A 69 -10.01 -0.96 6.33
N VAL A 70 -10.51 -1.26 5.13
CA VAL A 70 -11.83 -0.83 4.67
C VAL A 70 -12.97 -1.60 5.36
N TRP A 71 -12.78 -2.89 5.62
CA TRP A 71 -13.81 -3.77 6.16
C TRP A 71 -13.38 -4.39 7.47
N THR A 72 -14.17 -4.18 8.54
CA THR A 72 -13.85 -4.69 9.88
C THR A 72 -13.62 -6.20 9.96
N ASN A 73 -14.27 -6.97 9.10
CA ASN A 73 -14.16 -8.43 9.07
C ASN A 73 -13.06 -8.95 8.12
N PHE A 74 -12.42 -8.07 7.36
CA PHE A 74 -11.41 -8.42 6.34
C PHE A 74 -10.22 -7.48 6.40
N GLN A 75 -9.88 -7.07 7.61
CA GLN A 75 -8.68 -6.27 7.86
C GLN A 75 -7.44 -7.13 7.71
N ALA A 76 -6.39 -6.53 7.17
CA ALA A 76 -5.09 -7.15 7.10
C ALA A 76 -4.05 -6.27 7.79
N ASP A 77 -2.99 -6.90 8.25
CA ASP A 77 -1.91 -6.21 8.95
C ASP A 77 -0.80 -5.81 7.97
N CYS A 78 -0.62 -4.52 7.79
CA CYS A 78 0.46 -3.99 6.95
C CYS A 78 1.87 -4.34 7.46
N ASP A 79 2.03 -4.65 8.74
CA ASP A 79 3.32 -5.08 9.28
C ASP A 79 3.78 -6.40 8.66
N GLU A 80 2.86 -7.23 8.16
CA GLU A 80 3.20 -8.43 7.40
C GLU A 80 4.00 -8.09 6.13
N ILE A 81 3.57 -7.07 5.38
CA ILE A 81 4.30 -6.58 4.19
C ILE A 81 5.69 -6.07 4.61
N LYS A 82 5.76 -5.33 5.71
CA LYS A 82 7.02 -4.79 6.20
C LYS A 82 8.01 -5.87 6.59
N VAL A 83 7.58 -6.88 7.33
CA VAL A 83 8.41 -8.02 7.74
C VAL A 83 8.92 -8.79 6.52
N LEU A 84 8.05 -9.07 5.55
CA LEU A 84 8.44 -9.75 4.31
C LEU A 84 9.39 -8.90 3.46
N TYR A 85 9.16 -7.60 3.38
CA TYR A 85 10.04 -6.67 2.68
C TYR A 85 11.43 -6.65 3.31
N ASP A 86 11.52 -6.47 4.62
CA ASP A 86 12.80 -6.43 5.35
C ASP A 86 13.57 -7.75 5.22
N PHE A 87 12.87 -8.87 5.18
CA PHE A 87 13.49 -10.19 4.98
C PHE A 87 14.00 -10.40 3.54
N LYS A 88 13.31 -9.84 2.56
CA LYS A 88 13.57 -10.13 1.14
C LYS A 88 14.38 -9.05 0.41
N LYS A 89 14.37 -7.80 0.87
CA LYS A 89 14.95 -6.66 0.17
C LYS A 89 16.39 -6.87 -0.27
N ASP A 90 17.23 -7.41 0.62
CA ASP A 90 18.64 -7.60 0.35
C ASP A 90 18.88 -8.82 -0.57
N ARG A 91 18.06 -9.86 -0.45
CA ARG A 91 18.16 -11.07 -1.28
C ARG A 91 17.65 -10.88 -2.70
N ASN A 92 16.58 -10.09 -2.84
CA ASN A 92 15.95 -9.83 -4.14
C ASN A 92 16.44 -8.52 -4.76
N GLU A 93 17.34 -7.80 -4.11
CA GLU A 93 17.85 -6.51 -4.57
C GLU A 93 16.70 -5.53 -4.92
N TYR A 94 15.69 -5.45 -4.04
CA TYR A 94 14.54 -4.59 -4.25
C TYR A 94 14.94 -3.13 -4.45
N LYS A 95 14.47 -2.54 -5.53
CA LYS A 95 14.69 -1.14 -5.90
C LYS A 95 13.54 -0.24 -5.49
N PHE A 96 12.61 -0.76 -4.74
CA PHE A 96 11.45 -0.06 -4.22
C PHE A 96 11.36 -0.24 -2.70
N HIS A 97 10.50 0.54 -2.07
CA HIS A 97 10.11 0.33 -0.67
C HIS A 97 8.60 0.51 -0.48
N PRO A 98 7.99 -0.10 0.54
CA PRO A 98 6.61 0.15 0.90
C PRO A 98 6.47 1.50 1.61
N PHE A 99 5.29 2.12 1.43
CA PHE A 99 4.84 3.26 2.22
C PHE A 99 3.46 2.94 2.80
N PHE A 100 3.36 2.99 4.12
CA PHE A 100 2.13 2.69 4.85
C PHE A 100 1.38 3.97 5.13
N TRP A 101 0.31 4.18 4.38
CA TRP A 101 -0.47 5.40 4.40
C TRP A 101 -1.65 5.25 5.35
N GLN A 102 -1.80 6.20 6.26
CA GLN A 102 -2.97 6.30 7.13
C GLN A 102 -4.04 7.20 6.53
N VAL A 103 -5.30 6.90 6.83
CA VAL A 103 -6.44 7.72 6.40
C VAL A 103 -6.27 9.17 6.87
N GLY A 104 -6.52 10.12 5.97
CA GLY A 104 -6.30 11.54 6.21
C GLY A 104 -4.85 12.01 6.09
N GLY A 105 -3.91 11.09 5.90
CA GLY A 105 -2.50 11.41 5.67
C GLY A 105 -2.24 12.09 4.34
N LYS A 106 -1.11 12.80 4.25
CA LYS A 106 -0.63 13.43 3.04
C LYS A 106 0.70 12.84 2.61
N TYR A 107 0.81 12.48 1.35
CA TYR A 107 2.05 12.06 0.72
C TYR A 107 2.34 12.91 -0.52
N THR A 108 3.54 13.45 -0.62
CA THR A 108 3.97 14.30 -1.73
C THR A 108 5.18 13.69 -2.42
N TYR A 109 4.97 13.10 -3.59
CA TYR A 109 6.08 12.58 -4.38
C TYR A 109 6.69 13.68 -5.26
N PRO A 110 8.02 13.78 -5.39
CA PRO A 110 9.06 12.93 -4.81
C PRO A 110 9.56 13.38 -3.43
N ALA A 111 9.03 14.43 -2.85
CA ALA A 111 9.54 14.99 -1.58
C ALA A 111 9.51 13.98 -0.41
N ASP A 112 8.48 13.14 -0.40
CA ASP A 112 8.25 12.13 0.64
C ASP A 112 8.70 10.72 0.21
N LYS A 113 9.43 10.58 -0.91
CA LYS A 113 9.75 9.29 -1.52
C LYS A 113 10.43 8.27 -0.59
N ASP A 114 11.17 8.74 0.40
CA ASP A 114 11.93 7.90 1.32
C ASP A 114 11.17 7.61 2.63
N LYS A 115 9.93 8.12 2.78
CA LYS A 115 9.10 7.84 3.94
C LYS A 115 8.50 6.45 3.86
N ILE A 116 8.47 5.75 5.00
CA ILE A 116 7.83 4.43 5.14
C ILE A 116 6.46 4.56 5.80
N TYR A 117 6.32 5.49 6.74
CA TYR A 117 5.08 5.72 7.48
C TYR A 117 4.63 7.16 7.39
N TYR A 118 3.32 7.37 7.42
CA TYR A 118 2.72 8.66 7.68
C TYR A 118 2.11 8.68 9.08
N HIS A 119 2.46 9.70 9.84
CA HIS A 119 1.85 9.99 11.13
C HIS A 119 0.97 11.22 11.01
N HIS A 120 -0.26 11.14 11.49
CA HIS A 120 -1.16 12.29 11.58
C HIS A 120 -0.57 13.36 12.50
N ARG A 121 -0.94 14.60 12.23
CA ARG A 121 -0.64 15.67 13.16
C ARG A 121 -1.48 15.47 14.42
N ARG A 122 -0.87 15.76 15.57
CA ARG A 122 -1.58 15.85 16.84
C ARG A 122 -2.81 16.75 16.72
N GLY A 123 -3.93 16.38 17.26
CA GLY A 123 -5.20 17.06 17.11
C GLY A 123 -6.15 16.36 16.13
N PHE A 124 -5.64 15.76 15.07
CA PHE A 124 -6.44 14.86 14.25
C PHE A 124 -6.58 13.49 14.92
N GLU A 125 -5.49 12.97 15.46
CA GLU A 125 -5.48 11.76 16.28
C GLU A 125 -6.43 11.90 17.47
N ASP A 126 -6.41 13.04 18.16
CA ASP A 126 -7.27 13.33 19.30
C ASP A 126 -8.77 13.29 18.93
N CYS A 127 -9.14 13.65 17.71
CA CYS A 127 -10.53 13.56 17.26
C CYS A 127 -11.02 12.12 17.11
N PHE A 128 -10.12 11.17 16.83
CA PHE A 128 -10.44 9.75 16.67
C PHE A 128 -10.24 8.94 17.94
N GLU A 129 -9.37 9.39 18.83
CA GLU A 129 -9.14 8.75 20.12
C GLU A 129 -10.15 9.19 21.20
N ALA A 130 -10.63 10.42 21.13
CA ALA A 130 -11.50 11.00 22.15
C ALA A 130 -12.90 10.38 22.21
N PRO A 131 -13.60 10.05 21.13
CA PRO A 131 -14.89 9.39 21.26
C PRO A 131 -14.70 7.88 21.28
N GLN A 132 -14.57 7.35 22.45
CA GLN A 132 -14.52 5.91 22.71
C GLN A 132 -15.79 5.15 22.26
N ASN A 133 -16.78 5.85 21.74
CA ASN A 133 -18.07 5.35 21.30
C ASN A 133 -18.28 5.40 19.80
N ILE A 134 -17.26 5.64 19.00
CA ILE A 134 -17.40 5.48 17.57
C ILE A 134 -17.39 3.98 17.28
N PRO A 135 -18.50 3.43 16.72
CA PRO A 135 -18.58 2.00 16.39
C PRO A 135 -17.61 1.58 15.26
N PHE A 136 -16.91 2.52 14.70
CA PHE A 136 -15.83 2.37 13.74
C PHE A 136 -14.57 2.99 14.33
N ARG A 137 -13.73 2.18 14.93
CA ARG A 137 -12.32 2.41 14.78
C ARG A 137 -11.93 1.78 13.45
N SER A 138 -11.77 2.57 12.42
CA SER A 138 -10.76 2.22 11.44
C SER A 138 -9.47 2.05 12.25
N CYS A 139 -8.65 1.10 11.92
CA CYS A 139 -7.33 0.96 12.54
C CYS A 139 -6.48 2.16 12.10
N LEU A 140 -6.75 3.29 12.74
CA LEU A 140 -5.96 4.50 12.66
C LEU A 140 -4.74 4.33 13.55
#